data_35fde3d60992a806c1df0ce7eabe50db
#
_entry.id   35fde3d60992a806c1df0ce7eabe50db
#
_cell.length_a   1.000
_cell.length_b   1.000
_cell.length_c   1.000
_cell.angle_alpha   90.00
_cell.angle_beta   90.00
_cell.angle_gamma   90.00
#
_symmetry.space_group_name_H-M   'P 1'
#
loop_
_entity.id
_entity.type
_entity.pdbx_description
1 polymer ?
#
loop_
_entity_poly.entity_id
_entity_poly.type
_entity_poly.pdbx_seq_one_letter_code
_entity_poly.pdbx_strand_id
1 'polypeptide(L)'
;MPVLVASDLDRTLIYSSAALALTMPDARAPRLLCVEVHESRPLSYMTETAAQLLTDLGDTAVFVPTTTRTRKQYQRINLPGPPPKYAICANGGHLLVDGVTDADWHASVLARLADECAPLAEVHDHLMRSADPAWVRKQRIAEDLFAYLVVERELLPEDWVKELAVWAENRGWTVSLQGRKIYAVPKPLTKSAAVHEITRRTGADLTLAAGDSLLDADLLLAADRGWRPGHGELAETGWAAPQVSALPERGVLAGERIVREFLRAVRQPTQGRGAVSDMRLRRVGATSHDGAALARRHRAAPPVGD
;
A
#
# COMPACT_ATOMS: atom_id res chain seq x y z
N MET A 1 6.96 3.13 -23.53
CA MET A 1 6.42 2.11 -22.58
C MET A 1 5.63 2.85 -21.51
N PRO A 2 4.34 2.60 -21.34
CA PRO A 2 3.57 3.27 -20.30
C PRO A 2 4.05 2.85 -18.90
N VAL A 3 4.28 3.84 -18.04
CA VAL A 3 4.70 3.64 -16.65
C VAL A 3 3.56 4.02 -15.74
N LEU A 4 3.24 3.16 -14.77
CA LEU A 4 2.28 3.42 -13.73
C LEU A 4 3.02 3.75 -12.43
N VAL A 5 2.61 4.81 -11.75
CA VAL A 5 3.16 5.25 -10.47
C VAL A 5 2.03 5.27 -9.45
N ALA A 6 2.01 4.30 -8.55
CA ALA A 6 1.03 4.20 -7.46
C ALA A 6 1.66 4.64 -6.14
N SER A 7 1.14 5.66 -5.51
CA SER A 7 1.70 6.17 -4.26
C SER A 7 0.63 6.32 -3.19
N ASP A 8 0.93 5.82 -1.99
CA ASP A 8 0.21 6.26 -0.80
C ASP A 8 0.32 7.78 -0.62
N LEU A 9 -0.60 8.37 0.11
CA LEU A 9 -0.68 9.81 0.32
C LEU A 9 -0.21 10.22 1.70
N ASP A 10 -0.87 9.76 2.75
CA ASP A 10 -0.62 10.21 4.12
C ASP A 10 0.75 9.75 4.61
N ARG A 11 1.63 10.70 5.02
CA ARG A 11 3.01 10.42 5.46
C ARG A 11 3.92 9.84 4.37
N THR A 12 3.45 9.79 3.12
CA THR A 12 4.22 9.40 1.94
C THR A 12 4.44 10.57 0.98
N LEU A 13 3.37 11.22 0.53
CA LEU A 13 3.44 12.42 -0.32
C LEU A 13 2.91 13.67 0.37
N ILE A 14 1.93 13.54 1.26
CA ILE A 14 1.31 14.65 1.99
C ILE A 14 1.42 14.43 3.50
N TYR A 15 1.52 15.53 4.24
CA TYR A 15 1.85 15.50 5.66
C TYR A 15 0.98 16.45 6.45
N SER A 16 0.43 15.98 7.57
CA SER A 16 -0.16 16.89 8.56
C SER A 16 0.94 17.75 9.20
N SER A 17 0.59 18.88 9.81
CA SER A 17 1.56 19.75 10.51
C SER A 17 2.43 18.97 11.51
N ALA A 18 1.84 18.04 12.26
CA ALA A 18 2.55 17.20 13.22
C ALA A 18 3.49 16.16 12.59
N ALA A 19 3.31 15.85 11.29
CA ALA A 19 4.11 14.85 10.58
C ALA A 19 5.20 15.47 9.67
N LEU A 20 5.30 16.78 9.59
CA LEU A 20 6.28 17.47 8.72
C LEU A 20 7.73 17.12 9.05
N ALA A 21 8.03 16.87 10.32
CA ALA A 21 9.37 16.51 10.82
C ALA A 21 10.47 17.49 10.32
N LEU A 22 10.23 18.79 10.46
CA LEU A 22 11.19 19.85 10.10
C LEU A 22 12.28 19.90 11.18
N THR A 23 13.44 19.33 10.87
CA THR A 23 14.58 19.24 11.80
C THR A 23 15.77 20.14 11.42
N MET A 24 15.57 20.98 10.38
CA MET A 24 16.56 21.93 9.91
C MET A 24 16.33 23.32 10.53
N PRO A 25 17.34 24.25 10.50
CA PRO A 25 17.13 25.65 10.86
C PRO A 25 16.05 26.31 9.99
N ASP A 26 15.28 27.23 10.56
CA ASP A 26 14.13 27.89 9.91
C ASP A 26 14.48 28.48 8.54
N ALA A 27 15.66 29.09 8.42
CA ALA A 27 16.15 29.67 7.16
C ALA A 27 16.37 28.63 6.04
N ARG A 28 16.39 27.34 6.36
CA ARG A 28 16.53 26.22 5.42
C ARG A 28 15.25 25.41 5.27
N ALA A 29 14.18 25.79 5.99
CA ALA A 29 12.92 25.09 5.87
C ALA A 29 12.37 25.21 4.44
N PRO A 30 11.84 24.11 3.86
CA PRO A 30 11.23 24.16 2.54
C PRO A 30 9.97 25.02 2.58
N ARG A 31 9.62 25.64 1.47
CA ARG A 31 8.31 26.20 1.30
C ARG A 31 7.27 25.09 1.23
N LEU A 32 6.15 25.31 1.89
CA LEU A 32 5.07 24.34 1.99
C LEU A 32 3.83 24.81 1.23
N LEU A 33 3.29 23.90 0.42
CA LEU A 33 1.99 24.04 -0.22
C LEU A 33 0.94 23.32 0.62
N CYS A 34 -0.15 23.99 0.98
CA CYS A 34 -1.31 23.35 1.60
C CYS A 34 -2.14 22.68 0.50
N VAL A 35 -2.31 21.36 0.59
CA VAL A 35 -3.04 20.55 -0.40
C VAL A 35 -4.37 20.01 0.13
N GLU A 36 -4.70 20.25 1.40
CA GLU A 36 -5.99 19.90 1.99
C GLU A 36 -6.44 20.97 2.98
N VAL A 37 -7.65 21.47 2.77
CA VAL A 37 -8.36 22.36 3.72
C VAL A 37 -9.70 21.71 4.07
N HIS A 38 -10.06 21.67 5.35
CA HIS A 38 -11.33 21.17 5.83
C HIS A 38 -11.84 22.03 6.98
N GLU A 39 -13.08 22.47 6.91
CA GLU A 39 -13.68 23.36 7.90
C GLU A 39 -12.80 24.61 8.18
N SER A 40 -12.33 25.26 7.11
CA SER A 40 -11.43 26.42 7.13
C SER A 40 -10.07 26.18 7.80
N ARG A 41 -9.68 24.92 8.04
CA ARG A 41 -8.39 24.57 8.63
C ARG A 41 -7.50 23.87 7.62
N PRO A 42 -6.26 24.32 7.43
CA PRO A 42 -5.29 23.59 6.63
C PRO A 42 -4.91 22.29 7.34
N LEU A 43 -4.95 21.17 6.63
CA LEU A 43 -4.75 19.84 7.20
C LEU A 43 -3.51 19.12 6.67
N SER A 44 -3.25 19.22 5.37
CA SER A 44 -2.16 18.45 4.76
C SER A 44 -1.32 19.33 3.85
N TYR A 45 -0.01 19.06 3.86
CA TYR A 45 1.00 19.85 3.18
C TYR A 45 1.95 18.96 2.40
N MET A 46 2.59 19.54 1.39
CA MET A 46 3.77 19.01 0.72
C MET A 46 4.75 20.16 0.45
N THR A 47 5.99 19.89 0.06
CA THR A 47 6.91 20.96 -0.34
C THR A 47 6.51 21.51 -1.71
N GLU A 48 6.78 22.81 -1.97
CA GLU A 48 6.59 23.39 -3.31
C GLU A 48 7.40 22.64 -4.36
N THR A 49 8.60 22.18 -4.00
CA THR A 49 9.42 21.35 -4.89
C THR A 49 8.75 20.03 -5.23
N ALA A 50 8.19 19.31 -4.22
CA ALA A 50 7.46 18.07 -4.47
C ALA A 50 6.22 18.32 -5.36
N ALA A 51 5.54 19.46 -5.16
CA ALA A 51 4.39 19.86 -5.96
C ALA A 51 4.76 20.02 -7.45
N GLN A 52 5.86 20.72 -7.74
CA GLN A 52 6.35 20.89 -9.11
C GLN A 52 6.74 19.54 -9.73
N LEU A 53 7.50 18.72 -8.99
CA LEU A 53 7.93 17.40 -9.46
C LEU A 53 6.71 16.46 -9.70
N LEU A 54 5.66 16.58 -8.90
CA LEU A 54 4.43 15.77 -9.08
C LEU A 54 3.68 16.19 -10.35
N THR A 55 3.65 17.49 -10.67
CA THR A 55 3.12 18.00 -11.93
C THR A 55 3.89 17.42 -13.12
N ASP A 56 5.23 17.51 -13.09
CA ASP A 56 6.11 16.94 -14.12
C ASP A 56 5.92 15.42 -14.28
N LEU A 57 5.63 14.72 -13.18
CA LEU A 57 5.36 13.28 -13.18
C LEU A 57 4.05 12.96 -13.92
N GLY A 58 3.00 13.73 -13.68
CA GLY A 58 1.69 13.56 -14.33
C GLY A 58 1.74 13.70 -15.85
N ASP A 59 2.71 14.44 -16.39
CA ASP A 59 2.93 14.59 -17.83
C ASP A 59 3.65 13.39 -18.46
N THR A 60 4.28 12.54 -17.65
CA THR A 60 5.19 11.48 -18.16
C THR A 60 4.78 10.06 -17.74
N ALA A 61 3.89 9.91 -16.79
CA ALA A 61 3.46 8.62 -16.25
C ALA A 61 1.97 8.64 -15.86
N VAL A 62 1.37 7.46 -15.75
CA VAL A 62 0.03 7.31 -15.15
C VAL A 62 0.18 7.36 -13.64
N PHE A 63 -0.01 8.55 -13.05
CA PHE A 63 0.02 8.71 -11.61
C PHE A 63 -1.31 8.28 -10.97
N VAL A 64 -1.24 7.43 -9.94
CA VAL A 64 -2.38 6.85 -9.22
C VAL A 64 -2.22 7.10 -7.73
N PRO A 65 -2.88 8.13 -7.17
CA PRO A 65 -3.00 8.28 -5.72
C PRO A 65 -3.70 7.05 -5.13
N THR A 66 -3.09 6.46 -4.10
CA THR A 66 -3.53 5.17 -3.54
C THR A 66 -3.61 5.28 -2.01
N THR A 67 -4.81 5.36 -1.43
CA THR A 67 -4.96 5.77 -0.04
C THR A 67 -5.97 4.92 0.74
N THR A 68 -5.78 4.83 2.07
CA THR A 68 -6.78 4.31 3.01
C THR A 68 -7.92 5.30 3.28
N ARG A 69 -7.80 6.55 2.83
CA ARG A 69 -8.86 7.56 2.97
C ARG A 69 -10.14 7.12 2.27
N THR A 70 -11.29 7.48 2.85
CA THR A 70 -12.58 7.38 2.15
C THR A 70 -12.60 8.28 0.91
N ARG A 71 -13.49 8.02 -0.05
CA ARG A 71 -13.69 8.90 -1.22
C ARG A 71 -13.92 10.35 -0.81
N LYS A 72 -14.80 10.59 0.17
CA LYS A 72 -15.10 11.93 0.68
C LYS A 72 -13.87 12.61 1.30
N GLN A 73 -12.96 11.85 1.92
CA GLN A 73 -11.71 12.39 2.46
C GLN A 73 -10.70 12.67 1.34
N TYR A 74 -10.62 11.80 0.35
CA TYR A 74 -9.75 11.98 -0.81
C TYR A 74 -10.15 13.20 -1.64
N GLN A 75 -11.45 13.43 -1.87
CA GLN A 75 -11.97 14.57 -2.62
C GLN A 75 -11.62 15.94 -2.03
N ARG A 76 -11.14 16.01 -0.78
CA ARG A 76 -10.64 17.25 -0.18
C ARG A 76 -9.20 17.57 -0.54
N ILE A 77 -8.48 16.61 -1.13
CA ILE A 77 -7.08 16.78 -1.47
C ILE A 77 -6.96 17.39 -2.85
N ASN A 78 -6.27 18.52 -2.93
CA ASN A 78 -5.97 19.22 -4.17
C ASN A 78 -4.50 18.98 -4.52
N LEU A 79 -4.21 17.83 -5.15
CA LEU A 79 -2.85 17.54 -5.61
C LEU A 79 -2.48 18.46 -6.77
N PRO A 80 -1.20 18.88 -6.87
CA PRO A 80 -0.70 19.66 -8.00
C PRO A 80 -0.75 18.88 -9.32
N GLY A 81 -0.91 19.62 -10.42
CA GLY A 81 -0.99 19.05 -11.75
C GLY A 81 -2.41 18.72 -12.22
N PRO A 82 -2.57 18.02 -13.34
CA PRO A 82 -3.88 17.63 -13.84
C PRO A 82 -4.52 16.58 -12.91
N PRO A 83 -5.86 16.57 -12.79
CA PRO A 83 -6.54 15.53 -12.03
C PRO A 83 -6.15 14.13 -12.51
N PRO A 84 -5.75 13.22 -11.62
CA PRO A 84 -5.37 11.87 -12.02
C PRO A 84 -6.59 11.12 -12.56
N LYS A 85 -6.43 10.46 -13.71
CA LYS A 85 -7.48 9.64 -14.33
C LYS A 85 -7.95 8.51 -13.41
N TYR A 86 -7.02 7.91 -12.67
CA TYR A 86 -7.28 6.84 -11.71
C TYR A 86 -6.88 7.26 -10.31
N ALA A 87 -7.67 6.86 -9.33
CA ALA A 87 -7.30 6.94 -7.93
C ALA A 87 -7.85 5.71 -7.17
N ILE A 88 -7.18 5.34 -6.10
CA ILE A 88 -7.57 4.22 -5.25
C ILE A 88 -7.88 4.76 -3.85
N CYS A 89 -9.11 4.55 -3.38
CA CYS A 89 -9.58 4.95 -2.07
C CYS A 89 -9.97 3.74 -1.21
N ALA A 90 -10.11 3.98 0.09
CA ALA A 90 -10.51 2.96 1.07
C ALA A 90 -9.68 1.68 0.95
N ASN A 91 -8.34 1.82 0.85
CA ASN A 91 -7.38 0.70 0.77
C ASN A 91 -7.64 -0.27 -0.40
N GLY A 92 -8.15 0.20 -1.54
CA GLY A 92 -8.49 -0.65 -2.69
C GLY A 92 -9.99 -0.94 -2.82
N GLY A 93 -10.82 -0.50 -1.86
CA GLY A 93 -12.26 -0.70 -1.91
C GLY A 93 -12.97 0.05 -3.03
N HIS A 94 -12.41 1.20 -3.40
CA HIS A 94 -12.88 2.00 -4.53
C HIS A 94 -11.72 2.27 -5.50
N LEU A 95 -11.90 1.86 -6.74
CA LEU A 95 -11.15 2.31 -7.88
C LEU A 95 -11.94 3.46 -8.52
N LEU A 96 -11.37 4.65 -8.55
CA LEU A 96 -11.98 5.81 -9.18
C LEU A 96 -11.45 5.96 -10.61
N VAL A 97 -12.35 6.20 -11.55
CA VAL A 97 -12.04 6.57 -12.93
C VAL A 97 -12.64 7.96 -13.16
N ASP A 98 -11.82 8.93 -13.49
CA ASP A 98 -12.23 10.34 -13.64
C ASP A 98 -13.05 10.85 -12.42
N GLY A 99 -12.62 10.45 -11.22
CA GLY A 99 -13.25 10.82 -9.95
C GLY A 99 -14.51 10.03 -9.56
N VAL A 100 -14.99 9.12 -10.41
CA VAL A 100 -16.20 8.30 -10.19
C VAL A 100 -15.81 6.87 -9.83
N THR A 101 -16.49 6.30 -8.83
CA THR A 101 -16.28 4.88 -8.46
C THR A 101 -16.65 3.95 -9.60
N ASP A 102 -15.75 3.05 -9.95
CA ASP A 102 -16.02 1.90 -10.80
C ASP A 102 -16.91 0.91 -10.05
N ALA A 103 -18.16 0.77 -10.52
CA ALA A 103 -19.17 -0.03 -9.85
C ALA A 103 -18.85 -1.53 -9.91
N ASP A 104 -18.31 -2.02 -11.01
CA ASP A 104 -17.97 -3.43 -11.19
C ASP A 104 -16.80 -3.82 -10.29
N TRP A 105 -15.78 -2.95 -10.22
CA TRP A 105 -14.69 -3.11 -9.26
C TRP A 105 -15.21 -3.21 -7.82
N HIS A 106 -16.02 -2.23 -7.41
CA HIS A 106 -16.54 -2.19 -6.05
C HIS A 106 -17.38 -3.42 -5.71
N ALA A 107 -18.26 -3.85 -6.61
CA ALA A 107 -19.05 -5.07 -6.45
C ALA A 107 -18.17 -6.32 -6.30
N SER A 108 -17.08 -6.42 -7.10
CA SER A 108 -16.12 -7.51 -6.99
C SER A 108 -15.37 -7.53 -5.66
N VAL A 109 -15.06 -6.35 -5.10
CA VAL A 109 -14.47 -6.23 -3.77
C VAL A 109 -15.44 -6.74 -2.71
N LEU A 110 -16.69 -6.28 -2.70
CA LEU A 110 -17.70 -6.71 -1.72
C LEU A 110 -17.91 -8.22 -1.75
N ALA A 111 -17.95 -8.83 -2.94
CA ALA A 111 -18.09 -10.28 -3.07
C ALA A 111 -16.90 -11.03 -2.42
N ARG A 112 -15.66 -10.59 -2.67
CA ARG A 112 -14.47 -11.20 -2.04
C ARG A 112 -14.47 -11.04 -0.52
N LEU A 113 -14.86 -9.87 0.00
CA LEU A 113 -14.91 -9.65 1.44
C LEU A 113 -15.95 -10.56 2.11
N ALA A 114 -17.09 -10.79 1.48
CA ALA A 114 -18.12 -11.68 2.00
C ALA A 114 -17.68 -13.16 2.05
N ASP A 115 -16.79 -13.56 1.14
CA ASP A 115 -16.32 -14.95 1.02
C ASP A 115 -15.05 -15.23 1.87
N GLU A 116 -14.15 -14.28 1.99
CA GLU A 116 -12.79 -14.54 2.48
C GLU A 116 -12.50 -14.05 3.91
N CYS A 117 -13.40 -13.28 4.55
CA CYS A 117 -13.16 -12.77 5.90
C CYS A 117 -14.43 -12.68 6.75
N ALA A 118 -14.24 -12.57 8.07
CA ALA A 118 -15.34 -12.34 9.00
C ALA A 118 -16.06 -11.01 8.69
N PRO A 119 -17.38 -10.92 8.96
CA PRO A 119 -18.15 -9.70 8.72
C PRO A 119 -17.61 -8.48 9.47
N LEU A 120 -17.67 -7.29 8.85
CA LEU A 120 -17.28 -6.03 9.46
C LEU A 120 -17.98 -5.80 10.82
N ALA A 121 -19.24 -6.17 10.96
CA ALA A 121 -19.98 -6.01 12.20
C ALA A 121 -19.32 -6.76 13.38
N GLU A 122 -18.84 -7.99 13.18
CA GLU A 122 -18.11 -8.74 14.21
C GLU A 122 -16.85 -8.04 14.67
N VAL A 123 -16.06 -7.53 13.71
CA VAL A 123 -14.79 -6.84 13.99
C VAL A 123 -15.04 -5.49 14.67
N HIS A 124 -16.01 -4.73 14.19
CA HIS A 124 -16.41 -3.46 14.80
C HIS A 124 -16.90 -3.67 16.24
N ASP A 125 -17.76 -4.66 16.49
CA ASP A 125 -18.25 -4.98 17.83
C ASP A 125 -17.13 -5.42 18.78
N HIS A 126 -16.14 -6.15 18.27
CA HIS A 126 -14.95 -6.50 19.06
C HIS A 126 -14.14 -5.26 19.44
N LEU A 127 -13.87 -4.37 18.47
CA LEU A 127 -13.18 -3.10 18.73
C LEU A 127 -13.92 -2.28 19.80
N MET A 128 -15.27 -2.23 19.70
CA MET A 128 -16.09 -1.48 20.66
C MET A 128 -16.03 -2.05 22.08
N ARG A 129 -15.94 -3.37 22.23
CA ARG A 129 -15.91 -4.05 23.53
C ARG A 129 -14.52 -4.08 24.17
N SER A 130 -13.47 -4.18 23.35
CA SER A 130 -12.10 -4.37 23.84
C SER A 130 -11.32 -3.06 24.02
N ALA A 131 -11.70 -1.99 23.31
CA ALA A 131 -11.01 -0.71 23.38
C ALA A 131 -11.48 0.14 24.57
N ASP A 132 -10.53 0.64 25.37
CA ASP A 132 -10.84 1.48 26.53
C ASP A 132 -11.09 2.94 26.09
N PRO A 133 -12.22 3.55 26.52
CA PRO A 133 -12.52 4.96 26.27
C PRO A 133 -11.45 5.94 26.76
N ALA A 134 -10.60 5.55 27.70
CA ALA A 134 -9.53 6.40 28.22
C ALA A 134 -8.56 6.87 27.14
N TRP A 135 -8.25 6.02 26.18
CA TRP A 135 -7.33 6.35 25.06
C TRP A 135 -8.02 6.41 23.69
N VAL A 136 -9.30 6.00 23.53
CA VAL A 136 -10.04 6.13 22.27
C VAL A 136 -10.63 7.54 22.17
N ARG A 137 -10.32 8.24 21.08
CA ARG A 137 -10.88 9.57 20.76
C ARG A 137 -12.02 9.52 19.77
N LYS A 138 -11.94 8.65 18.78
CA LYS A 138 -12.98 8.47 17.75
C LYS A 138 -12.97 7.03 17.27
N GLN A 139 -14.15 6.55 16.91
CA GLN A 139 -14.37 5.28 16.21
C GLN A 139 -15.04 5.58 14.88
N ARG A 140 -14.65 4.87 13.86
CA ARG A 140 -15.15 5.11 12.49
C ARG A 140 -15.25 3.80 11.74
N ILE A 141 -16.28 3.70 10.91
CA ILE A 141 -16.37 2.77 9.80
C ILE A 141 -16.06 3.56 8.53
N ALA A 142 -15.25 3.01 7.66
CA ALA A 142 -14.85 3.59 6.39
C ALA A 142 -15.54 2.87 5.25
N GLU A 143 -16.45 3.55 4.55
CA GLU A 143 -17.16 3.09 3.34
C GLU A 143 -17.81 1.71 3.49
N ASP A 144 -18.23 1.33 4.71
CA ASP A 144 -18.75 0.01 5.08
C ASP A 144 -17.81 -1.17 4.76
N LEU A 145 -16.51 -0.89 4.64
CA LEU A 145 -15.47 -1.85 4.27
C LEU A 145 -14.57 -2.25 5.44
N PHE A 146 -14.19 -1.29 6.28
CA PHE A 146 -13.31 -1.53 7.41
C PHE A 146 -13.54 -0.54 8.55
N ALA A 147 -12.97 -0.84 9.72
CA ALA A 147 -13.09 0.01 10.90
C ALA A 147 -11.73 0.57 11.34
N TYR A 148 -11.74 1.74 11.97
CA TYR A 148 -10.55 2.29 12.60
C TYR A 148 -10.87 3.09 13.86
N LEU A 149 -9.89 3.12 14.77
CA LEU A 149 -9.90 3.96 15.97
C LEU A 149 -8.93 5.12 15.79
N VAL A 150 -9.29 6.30 16.29
CA VAL A 150 -8.34 7.40 16.52
C VAL A 150 -8.03 7.41 18.00
N VAL A 151 -6.77 7.29 18.37
CA VAL A 151 -6.32 7.04 19.73
C VAL A 151 -5.38 8.12 20.25
N GLU A 152 -5.29 8.21 21.57
CA GLU A 152 -4.22 8.93 22.27
C GLU A 152 -3.02 7.97 22.40
N ARG A 153 -1.98 8.25 21.59
CA ARG A 153 -0.86 7.30 21.40
C ARG A 153 -0.10 7.01 22.69
N GLU A 154 0.04 8.00 23.55
CA GLU A 154 0.79 7.90 24.82
C GLU A 154 0.06 7.05 25.87
N LEU A 155 -1.26 6.90 25.74
CA LEU A 155 -2.09 6.10 26.63
C LEU A 155 -2.42 4.71 26.08
N LEU A 156 -2.05 4.43 24.83
CA LEU A 156 -2.37 3.17 24.15
C LEU A 156 -1.47 2.04 24.69
N PRO A 157 -2.03 0.95 25.27
CA PRO A 157 -1.23 -0.19 25.68
C PRO A 157 -0.65 -0.93 24.45
N GLU A 158 0.67 -1.18 24.47
CA GLU A 158 1.34 -1.88 23.37
C GLU A 158 0.80 -3.30 23.15
N ASP A 159 0.49 -4.01 24.22
CA ASP A 159 0.00 -5.39 24.14
C ASP A 159 -1.40 -5.47 23.56
N TRP A 160 -2.27 -4.47 23.78
CA TRP A 160 -3.60 -4.44 23.21
C TRP A 160 -3.59 -4.49 21.67
N VAL A 161 -2.67 -3.76 21.03
CA VAL A 161 -2.53 -3.77 19.55
C VAL A 161 -2.08 -5.13 19.05
N LYS A 162 -1.17 -5.79 19.78
CA LYS A 162 -0.69 -7.14 19.44
C LYS A 162 -1.79 -8.19 19.58
N GLU A 163 -2.54 -8.14 20.68
CA GLU A 163 -3.69 -9.02 20.93
C GLU A 163 -4.78 -8.84 19.88
N LEU A 164 -5.10 -7.58 19.54
CA LEU A 164 -6.03 -7.27 18.47
C LEU A 164 -5.55 -7.83 17.12
N ALA A 165 -4.24 -7.72 16.81
CA ALA A 165 -3.69 -8.23 15.57
C ALA A 165 -3.84 -9.76 15.47
N VAL A 166 -3.53 -10.48 16.55
CA VAL A 166 -3.72 -11.95 16.60
C VAL A 166 -5.19 -12.33 16.46
N TRP A 167 -6.08 -11.61 17.16
CA TRP A 167 -7.51 -11.87 17.08
C TRP A 167 -8.07 -11.64 15.66
N ALA A 168 -7.65 -10.55 15.02
CA ALA A 168 -8.07 -10.16 13.68
C ALA A 168 -7.52 -11.12 12.60
N GLU A 169 -6.25 -11.54 12.75
CA GLU A 169 -5.59 -12.49 11.85
C GLU A 169 -6.40 -13.78 11.63
N ASN A 170 -6.92 -14.33 12.72
CA ASN A 170 -7.74 -15.56 12.70
C ASN A 170 -9.12 -15.36 12.05
N ARG A 171 -9.48 -14.12 11.65
CA ARG A 171 -10.75 -13.74 11.03
C ARG A 171 -10.59 -13.18 9.62
N GLY A 172 -9.38 -13.31 9.05
CA GLY A 172 -9.08 -12.78 7.72
C GLY A 172 -8.91 -11.26 7.71
N TRP A 173 -8.53 -10.64 8.85
CA TRP A 173 -8.32 -9.20 8.99
C TRP A 173 -6.87 -8.89 9.38
N THR A 174 -6.42 -7.70 9.01
CA THR A 174 -5.09 -7.15 9.35
C THR A 174 -5.26 -5.92 10.22
N VAL A 175 -4.36 -5.73 11.19
CA VAL A 175 -4.28 -4.53 12.02
C VAL A 175 -3.04 -3.73 11.66
N SER A 176 -3.20 -2.42 11.47
CA SER A 176 -2.11 -1.49 11.19
C SER A 176 -2.23 -0.25 12.05
N LEU A 177 -1.11 0.22 12.60
CA LEU A 177 -1.04 1.38 13.48
C LEU A 177 -0.29 2.53 12.80
N GLN A 178 -1.03 3.47 12.24
CA GLN A 178 -0.50 4.61 11.50
C GLN A 178 -0.69 5.91 12.27
N GLY A 179 0.38 6.45 12.83
CA GLY A 179 0.32 7.64 13.69
C GLY A 179 -0.62 7.42 14.87
N ARG A 180 -1.78 8.10 14.88
CA ARG A 180 -2.81 7.98 15.92
C ARG A 180 -4.02 7.12 15.50
N LYS A 181 -3.91 6.36 14.41
CA LYS A 181 -5.01 5.54 13.91
C LYS A 181 -4.65 4.07 13.96
N ILE A 182 -5.54 3.28 14.53
CA ILE A 182 -5.49 1.82 14.47
C ILE A 182 -6.54 1.38 13.47
N TYR A 183 -6.09 0.80 12.37
CA TYR A 183 -6.95 0.26 11.33
C TYR A 183 -7.12 -1.23 11.53
N ALA A 184 -8.37 -1.71 11.44
CA ALA A 184 -8.67 -3.12 11.22
C ALA A 184 -9.24 -3.25 9.81
N VAL A 185 -8.49 -3.90 8.91
CA VAL A 185 -8.77 -3.95 7.46
C VAL A 185 -8.87 -5.42 7.04
N PRO A 186 -9.89 -5.82 6.23
CA PRO A 186 -9.95 -7.16 5.67
C PRO A 186 -8.71 -7.48 4.84
N LYS A 187 -8.11 -8.65 4.98
CA LYS A 187 -6.94 -9.08 4.21
C LYS A 187 -7.13 -9.03 2.69
N PRO A 188 -8.31 -9.39 2.13
CA PRO A 188 -8.53 -9.29 0.70
C PRO A 188 -8.65 -7.84 0.19
N LEU A 189 -8.79 -6.86 1.08
CA LEU A 189 -8.89 -5.44 0.74
C LEU A 189 -7.48 -4.84 0.63
N THR A 190 -6.89 -4.86 -0.56
CA THR A 190 -5.51 -4.47 -0.80
C THR A 190 -5.38 -3.38 -1.86
N LYS A 191 -4.39 -2.51 -1.67
CA LYS A 191 -4.01 -1.49 -2.67
C LYS A 191 -3.47 -2.13 -3.94
N SER A 192 -2.71 -3.22 -3.81
CA SER A 192 -2.10 -3.95 -4.93
C SER A 192 -3.11 -4.52 -5.90
N ALA A 193 -4.22 -5.08 -5.40
CA ALA A 193 -5.27 -5.63 -6.27
C ALA A 193 -5.87 -4.56 -7.21
N ALA A 194 -6.13 -3.36 -6.70
CA ALA A 194 -6.63 -2.24 -7.50
C ALA A 194 -5.55 -1.71 -8.48
N VAL A 195 -4.29 -1.68 -8.05
CA VAL A 195 -3.16 -1.30 -8.93
C VAL A 195 -2.99 -2.31 -10.06
N HIS A 196 -3.09 -3.60 -9.80
CA HIS A 196 -3.03 -4.64 -10.85
C HIS A 196 -4.13 -4.44 -11.89
N GLU A 197 -5.36 -4.10 -11.46
CA GLU A 197 -6.46 -3.82 -12.40
C GLU A 197 -6.17 -2.59 -13.26
N ILE A 198 -5.63 -1.50 -12.68
CA ILE A 198 -5.23 -0.32 -13.45
C ILE A 198 -4.08 -0.63 -14.39
N THR A 199 -3.08 -1.42 -13.96
CA THR A 199 -1.97 -1.88 -14.81
C THR A 199 -2.50 -2.63 -16.04
N ARG A 200 -3.46 -3.53 -15.83
CA ARG A 200 -4.13 -4.26 -16.92
C ARG A 200 -4.89 -3.31 -17.88
N ARG A 201 -5.60 -2.30 -17.36
CA ARG A 201 -6.36 -1.34 -18.17
C ARG A 201 -5.46 -0.39 -18.96
N THR A 202 -4.32 -0.03 -18.43
CA THR A 202 -3.38 0.93 -19.05
C THR A 202 -2.33 0.25 -19.90
N GLY A 203 -2.14 -1.06 -19.77
CA GLY A 203 -1.05 -1.79 -20.42
C GLY A 203 0.32 -1.32 -19.93
N ALA A 204 0.44 -0.90 -18.65
CA ALA A 204 1.71 -0.40 -18.11
C ALA A 204 2.74 -1.54 -18.01
N ASP A 205 3.94 -1.27 -18.54
CA ASP A 205 5.07 -2.21 -18.55
C ASP A 205 5.94 -2.12 -17.30
N LEU A 206 5.83 -1.01 -16.58
CA LEU A 206 6.58 -0.72 -15.36
C LEU A 206 5.64 -0.12 -14.33
N THR A 207 5.61 -0.72 -13.14
CA THR A 207 4.87 -0.23 -11.97
C THR A 207 5.85 0.23 -10.91
N LEU A 208 5.72 1.49 -10.49
CA LEU A 208 6.47 2.10 -9.40
C LEU A 208 5.53 2.34 -8.23
N ALA A 209 6.02 2.17 -6.99
CA ALA A 209 5.19 2.36 -5.81
C ALA A 209 5.91 3.08 -4.66
N ALA A 210 5.13 3.75 -3.80
CA ALA A 210 5.62 4.23 -2.50
C ALA A 210 4.55 4.10 -1.42
N GLY A 211 5.02 3.91 -0.16
CA GLY A 211 4.17 3.82 1.02
C GLY A 211 4.98 3.77 2.31
N ASP A 212 4.34 4.07 3.46
CA ASP A 212 5.00 4.14 4.77
C ASP A 212 4.49 3.12 5.79
N SER A 213 3.36 2.46 5.52
CA SER A 213 2.65 1.61 6.47
C SER A 213 2.58 0.14 6.07
N LEU A 214 2.23 -0.75 6.99
CA LEU A 214 2.00 -2.18 6.68
C LEU A 214 0.89 -2.38 5.65
N LEU A 215 -0.08 -1.46 5.54
CA LEU A 215 -1.11 -1.49 4.49
C LEU A 215 -0.58 -1.14 3.09
N ASP A 216 0.70 -0.73 2.99
CA ASP A 216 1.38 -0.48 1.72
C ASP A 216 2.33 -1.61 1.33
N ALA A 217 2.57 -2.57 2.24
CA ALA A 217 3.53 -3.63 2.01
C ALA A 217 3.16 -4.48 0.77
N ASP A 218 1.88 -4.79 0.58
CA ASP A 218 1.38 -5.53 -0.58
C ASP A 218 1.57 -4.74 -1.88
N LEU A 219 1.30 -3.43 -1.86
CA LEU A 219 1.53 -2.53 -2.98
C LEU A 219 3.02 -2.48 -3.37
N LEU A 220 3.90 -2.34 -2.38
CA LEU A 220 5.35 -2.29 -2.59
C LEU A 220 5.91 -3.62 -3.10
N LEU A 221 5.36 -4.76 -2.63
CA LEU A 221 5.75 -6.10 -3.11
C LEU A 221 5.28 -6.37 -4.55
N ALA A 222 4.14 -5.83 -4.94
CA ALA A 222 3.58 -6.00 -6.28
C ALA A 222 4.25 -5.10 -7.33
N ALA A 223 4.91 -4.02 -6.92
CA ALA A 223 5.59 -3.10 -7.82
C ALA A 223 6.93 -3.66 -8.34
N ASP A 224 7.36 -3.20 -9.51
CA ASP A 224 8.68 -3.52 -10.05
C ASP A 224 9.80 -2.82 -9.27
N ARG A 225 9.52 -1.60 -8.77
CA ARG A 225 10.40 -0.82 -7.90
C ARG A 225 9.58 -0.02 -6.91
N GLY A 226 10.04 0.06 -5.67
CA GLY A 226 9.36 0.78 -4.62
C GLY A 226 10.28 1.65 -3.77
N TRP A 227 9.69 2.60 -3.05
CA TRP A 227 10.38 3.45 -2.07
C TRP A 227 9.54 3.56 -0.80
N ARG A 228 10.21 3.48 0.34
CA ARG A 228 9.60 3.83 1.63
C ARG A 228 10.41 4.93 2.33
N PRO A 229 9.75 5.85 3.04
CA PRO A 229 10.44 6.87 3.81
C PRO A 229 11.20 6.27 5.01
N GLY A 230 12.06 7.07 5.64
CA GLY A 230 12.77 6.72 6.88
C GLY A 230 11.92 6.78 8.15
N HIS A 231 10.59 6.90 8.02
CA HIS A 231 9.60 6.92 9.08
C HIS A 231 8.40 6.04 8.69
N GLY A 232 7.44 5.93 9.59
CA GLY A 232 6.25 5.11 9.37
C GLY A 232 6.42 3.67 9.86
N GLU A 233 5.34 2.93 9.80
CA GLU A 233 5.24 1.59 10.37
C GLU A 233 6.25 0.62 9.72
N LEU A 234 6.46 0.71 8.40
CA LEU A 234 7.45 -0.10 7.68
C LEU A 234 8.89 0.19 8.13
N ALA A 235 9.21 1.46 8.44
CA ALA A 235 10.53 1.81 8.95
C ALA A 235 10.71 1.38 10.41
N GLU A 236 9.68 1.55 11.24
CA GLU A 236 9.68 1.20 12.66
C GLU A 236 9.80 -0.32 12.88
N THR A 237 9.22 -1.12 11.99
CA THR A 237 9.31 -2.60 12.03
C THR A 237 10.54 -3.16 11.32
N GLY A 238 11.35 -2.32 10.67
CA GLY A 238 12.50 -2.78 9.89
C GLY A 238 12.12 -3.54 8.61
N TRP A 239 10.89 -3.38 8.13
CA TRP A 239 10.42 -4.07 6.93
C TRP A 239 11.26 -3.71 5.70
N ALA A 240 11.61 -4.73 4.90
CA ALA A 240 12.41 -4.58 3.69
C ALA A 240 11.99 -5.60 2.62
N ALA A 241 12.17 -5.23 1.36
CA ALA A 241 12.00 -6.12 0.22
C ALA A 241 13.06 -5.78 -0.86
N PRO A 242 13.51 -6.75 -1.69
CA PRO A 242 14.62 -6.54 -2.62
C PRO A 242 14.40 -5.40 -3.63
N GLN A 243 13.16 -5.19 -4.08
CA GLN A 243 12.79 -4.15 -5.03
C GLN A 243 12.48 -2.80 -4.38
N VAL A 244 12.54 -2.69 -3.05
CA VAL A 244 12.15 -1.49 -2.30
C VAL A 244 13.36 -0.81 -1.68
N SER A 245 13.56 0.45 -2.03
CA SER A 245 14.59 1.31 -1.45
C SER A 245 14.08 2.00 -0.20
N ALA A 246 14.75 1.80 0.93
CA ALA A 246 14.53 2.55 2.14
C ALA A 246 15.25 3.91 2.04
N LEU A 247 14.49 5.00 2.10
CA LEU A 247 15.04 6.34 2.08
C LEU A 247 15.43 6.77 3.50
N PRO A 248 16.54 7.50 3.68
CA PRO A 248 16.91 8.03 4.99
C PRO A 248 16.06 9.24 5.39
N GLU A 249 15.50 9.95 4.43
CA GLU A 249 14.71 11.16 4.66
C GLU A 249 13.43 10.83 5.45
N ARG A 250 13.03 11.78 6.30
CA ARG A 250 11.84 11.71 7.15
C ARG A 250 10.94 12.93 6.91
N GLY A 251 9.66 12.80 7.25
CA GLY A 251 8.69 13.88 7.12
C GLY A 251 8.55 14.35 5.67
N VAL A 252 8.23 15.62 5.51
CA VAL A 252 7.88 16.20 4.20
C VAL A 252 9.00 16.11 3.16
N LEU A 253 10.27 16.07 3.59
CA LEU A 253 11.41 15.89 2.69
C LEU A 253 11.47 14.47 2.10
N ALA A 254 10.95 13.47 2.79
CA ALA A 254 10.83 12.12 2.23
C ALA A 254 9.85 12.09 1.06
N GLY A 255 8.71 12.81 1.16
CA GLY A 255 7.76 12.94 0.06
C GLY A 255 8.39 13.58 -1.19
N GLU A 256 9.16 14.65 -1.00
CA GLU A 256 9.92 15.27 -2.10
C GLU A 256 10.91 14.28 -2.72
N ARG A 257 11.64 13.53 -1.89
CA ARG A 257 12.59 12.52 -2.36
C ARG A 257 11.90 11.42 -3.15
N ILE A 258 10.77 10.92 -2.68
CA ILE A 258 9.98 9.88 -3.37
C ILE A 258 9.58 10.34 -4.78
N VAL A 259 9.00 11.53 -4.92
CA VAL A 259 8.60 12.03 -6.25
C VAL A 259 9.80 12.21 -7.17
N ARG A 260 10.93 12.65 -6.63
CA ARG A 260 12.19 12.76 -7.38
C ARG A 260 12.69 11.40 -7.88
N GLU A 261 12.58 10.36 -7.07
CA GLU A 261 12.94 9.00 -7.46
C GLU A 261 11.98 8.42 -8.51
N PHE A 262 10.67 8.68 -8.38
CA PHE A 262 9.71 8.32 -9.42
C PHE A 262 10.10 8.91 -10.78
N LEU A 263 10.33 10.22 -10.84
CA LEU A 263 10.75 10.90 -12.09
C LEU A 263 12.06 10.34 -12.65
N ARG A 264 13.04 10.03 -11.80
CA ARG A 264 14.28 9.37 -12.24
C ARG A 264 14.02 8.02 -12.87
N ALA A 265 13.17 7.19 -12.21
CA ALA A 265 12.85 5.86 -12.70
C ALA A 265 12.04 5.87 -14.00
N VAL A 266 11.12 6.83 -14.17
CA VAL A 266 10.35 7.03 -15.40
C VAL A 266 11.27 7.45 -16.56
N ARG A 267 12.23 8.36 -16.33
CA ARG A 267 13.18 8.85 -17.35
C ARG A 267 14.26 7.84 -17.69
N GLN A 268 14.56 6.91 -16.81
CA GLN A 268 15.56 5.85 -16.99
C GLN A 268 14.92 4.47 -16.76
N PRO A 269 14.05 4.01 -17.66
CA PRO A 269 13.55 2.65 -17.59
C PRO A 269 14.75 1.71 -17.73
N THR A 270 15.10 1.01 -16.65
CA THR A 270 16.27 0.13 -16.60
C THR A 270 16.18 -0.94 -17.68
N GLN A 271 17.25 -1.12 -18.43
CA GLN A 271 17.55 -2.31 -19.22
C GLN A 271 17.63 -3.53 -18.27
N GLY A 272 16.50 -4.13 -17.87
CA GLY A 272 16.50 -5.13 -16.80
C GLY A 272 15.44 -6.24 -16.89
N ARG A 273 14.78 -6.44 -18.04
CA ARG A 273 13.86 -7.59 -18.20
C ARG A 273 14.20 -8.55 -19.35
N GLY A 274 15.37 -8.43 -19.98
CA GLY A 274 15.80 -9.37 -21.05
C GLY A 274 16.22 -10.75 -20.58
N ALA A 275 16.57 -10.96 -19.30
CA ALA A 275 17.20 -12.20 -18.84
C ALA A 275 16.29 -13.17 -18.06
N VAL A 276 15.17 -12.73 -17.50
CA VAL A 276 14.32 -13.59 -16.65
C VAL A 276 13.14 -14.19 -17.42
N SER A 277 12.68 -13.56 -18.48
CA SER A 277 11.59 -14.08 -19.31
C SER A 277 12.02 -15.30 -20.14
N ASP A 278 13.29 -15.36 -20.54
CA ASP A 278 13.83 -16.46 -21.35
C ASP A 278 14.10 -17.75 -20.51
N MET A 279 14.23 -17.61 -19.20
CA MET A 279 14.45 -18.75 -18.30
C MET A 279 13.16 -19.47 -17.89
N ARG A 280 11.99 -18.80 -17.96
CA ARG A 280 10.69 -19.44 -17.69
C ARG A 280 10.10 -20.18 -18.89
N LEU A 281 10.42 -19.76 -20.10
CA LEU A 281 9.98 -20.47 -21.32
C LEU A 281 10.81 -21.73 -21.64
N ARG A 282 12.03 -21.87 -21.12
CA ARG A 282 12.87 -23.07 -21.34
C ARG A 282 12.58 -24.22 -20.35
N ARG A 283 11.77 -24.02 -19.29
CA ARG A 283 11.40 -25.08 -18.33
C ARG A 283 10.08 -25.79 -18.64
N VAL A 284 9.33 -25.39 -19.65
CA VAL A 284 8.07 -26.04 -20.06
C VAL A 284 8.23 -26.92 -21.31
N GLY A 285 9.42 -26.95 -21.93
CA GLY A 285 9.67 -27.64 -23.17
C GLY A 285 10.48 -28.96 -23.10
N ALA A 286 10.74 -29.52 -21.92
CA ALA A 286 11.57 -30.71 -21.79
C ALA A 286 10.96 -31.80 -20.89
N THR A 287 9.76 -32.29 -21.25
CA THR A 287 9.29 -33.62 -20.79
C THR A 287 8.24 -34.13 -21.77
N SER A 288 8.67 -34.78 -22.84
CA SER A 288 7.95 -35.91 -23.45
C SER A 288 8.83 -36.50 -24.55
N HIS A 289 9.21 -37.69 -24.38
CA HIS A 289 9.60 -38.81 -25.20
C HIS A 289 10.90 -39.47 -24.66
N ASP A 290 10.77 -40.56 -23.97
CA ASP A 290 10.99 -41.87 -24.49
C ASP A 290 10.56 -42.93 -23.47
N GLY A 291 9.72 -43.82 -23.96
CA GLY A 291 9.23 -44.94 -23.22
C GLY A 291 10.03 -46.21 -23.58
N ALA A 292 9.81 -47.16 -22.76
CA ALA A 292 9.91 -48.59 -22.99
C ALA A 292 11.28 -49.31 -22.82
N ALA A 293 11.14 -50.35 -22.03
CA ALA A 293 11.87 -51.63 -21.99
C ALA A 293 13.03 -51.75 -20.97
N LEU A 294 12.89 -52.47 -19.93
CA LEU A 294 13.09 -53.88 -19.84
C LEU A 294 12.86 -54.45 -18.40
N ALA A 295 12.25 -55.57 -18.39
CA ALA A 295 11.83 -56.35 -17.23
C ALA A 295 12.94 -57.18 -16.60
N ARG A 296 12.66 -57.57 -15.33
CA ARG A 296 12.98 -58.87 -14.69
C ARG A 296 14.27 -59.06 -13.92
N ARG A 297 14.00 -59.57 -12.73
CA ARG A 297 14.73 -60.51 -11.86
C ARG A 297 15.52 -59.89 -10.71
N HIS A 298 15.44 -60.26 -9.46
CA HIS A 298 15.04 -61.42 -8.70
C HIS A 298 14.94 -61.06 -7.22
N ARG A 299 13.92 -61.56 -6.56
CA ARG A 299 13.85 -62.26 -5.26
C ARG A 299 15.05 -62.16 -4.30
N ALA A 300 14.81 -61.76 -3.07
CA ALA A 300 14.79 -62.62 -1.89
C ALA A 300 14.74 -61.75 -0.59
N ALA A 301 13.85 -62.12 0.29
CA ALA A 301 13.82 -61.78 1.72
C ALA A 301 14.36 -63.00 2.50
N PRO A 302 14.25 -62.98 3.86
CA PRO A 302 14.83 -62.23 4.96
C PRO A 302 15.80 -63.10 5.78
N PRO A 303 16.14 -63.06 7.07
CA PRO A 303 15.42 -62.71 8.27
C PRO A 303 16.18 -62.09 9.48
N VAL A 304 15.44 -61.54 10.47
CA VAL A 304 15.40 -61.75 11.95
C VAL A 304 16.65 -61.60 12.83
N GLY A 305 16.44 -60.93 13.97
CA GLY A 305 17.09 -61.10 15.27
C GLY A 305 18.05 -59.96 15.66
N ASP A 306 17.96 -59.25 16.74
CA ASP A 306 17.39 -59.38 18.10
C ASP A 306 16.87 -58.03 18.58
#